data_46cb6a0888570650bd3f987fd3271435
#
_entry.id   46cb6a0888570650bd3f987fd3271435
#
_cell.length_a   1.000
_cell.length_b   1.000
_cell.length_c   1.000
_cell.angle_alpha   90.00
_cell.angle_beta   90.00
_cell.angle_gamma   90.00
#
_symmetry.space_group_name_H-M   'P 1'
#
loop_
_entity.id
_entity.type
_entity.pdbx_description
1 polymer ?
#
loop_
_entity_poly.entity_id
_entity_poly.type
_entity_poly.pdbx_seq_one_letter_code
_entity_poly.pdbx_strand_id
1 'polypeptide(L)'
;MTTYFINCKNLDELKKAYKAAAMKNHPDKGGDTATMQAINAEYSARFEVLKRSQNEQAAEDTTGKTHATTESAGDFIAIIAALLKLDGLEIELCGRWLWIGGNTREHKEALKAAGCRWSSTKKLWSWHFAEEGQRWHKGTKTMAEIRSKYGSTTFARSAATSDALPA
;
A
#
# COMPACT_ATOMS: atom_id res chain seq x y z
N MET A 1 15.24 21.42 -2.09
CA MET A 1 14.86 20.03 -1.74
C MET A 1 13.40 19.84 -2.04
N THR A 2 13.07 18.89 -2.87
CA THR A 2 11.66 18.59 -3.18
C THR A 2 11.11 17.73 -2.03
N THR A 3 10.15 18.27 -1.29
CA THR A 3 9.56 17.59 -0.14
C THR A 3 8.25 16.93 -0.59
N TYR A 4 8.21 15.61 -0.62
CA TYR A 4 7.07 14.85 -1.14
C TYR A 4 5.95 14.63 -0.09
N PHE A 5 6.32 14.55 1.20
CA PHE A 5 5.42 14.04 2.26
C PHE A 5 5.19 14.99 3.43
N ILE A 6 5.55 16.28 3.29
CA ILE A 6 5.45 17.25 4.39
C ILE A 6 4.01 17.45 4.90
N ASN A 7 3.03 17.29 4.04
CA ASN A 7 1.61 17.52 4.36
C ASN A 7 0.90 16.30 4.94
N CYS A 8 1.57 15.13 5.00
CA CYS A 8 0.98 13.93 5.55
C CYS A 8 0.90 14.01 7.08
N LYS A 9 -0.31 13.87 7.62
CA LYS A 9 -0.59 13.98 9.06
C LYS A 9 -0.61 12.65 9.79
N ASN A 10 -0.83 11.56 9.06
CA ASN A 10 -0.93 10.20 9.60
C ASN A 10 -0.29 9.18 8.65
N LEU A 11 -0.13 7.95 9.15
CA LEU A 11 0.49 6.86 8.38
C LEU A 11 -0.31 6.48 7.14
N ASP A 12 -1.64 6.57 7.17
CA ASP A 12 -2.49 6.21 6.02
C ASP A 12 -2.33 7.21 4.89
N GLU A 13 -2.30 8.51 5.19
CA GLU A 13 -2.01 9.55 4.20
C GLU A 13 -0.62 9.39 3.61
N LEU A 14 0.36 9.09 4.47
CA LEU A 14 1.74 8.87 4.04
C LEU A 14 1.87 7.68 3.10
N LYS A 15 1.23 6.54 3.42
CA LYS A 15 1.22 5.35 2.56
C LYS A 15 0.56 5.62 1.19
N LYS A 16 -0.53 6.38 1.18
CA LYS A 16 -1.21 6.80 -0.07
C LYS A 16 -0.32 7.69 -0.92
N ALA A 17 0.28 8.71 -0.30
CA ALA A 17 1.18 9.64 -0.99
C ALA A 17 2.43 8.93 -1.53
N TYR A 18 3.04 8.05 -0.75
CA TYR A 18 4.18 7.25 -1.18
C TYR A 18 3.84 6.39 -2.40
N LYS A 19 2.73 5.66 -2.35
CA LYS A 19 2.31 4.81 -3.46
C LYS A 19 2.09 5.62 -4.74
N ALA A 20 1.45 6.78 -4.65
CA ALA A 20 1.24 7.68 -5.79
C ALA A 20 2.58 8.20 -6.36
N ALA A 21 3.50 8.60 -5.49
CA ALA A 21 4.84 9.05 -5.88
C ALA A 21 5.65 7.93 -6.53
N ALA A 22 5.62 6.72 -5.94
CA ALA A 22 6.30 5.54 -6.47
C ALA A 22 5.76 5.12 -7.84
N MET A 23 4.44 5.13 -8.03
CA MET A 23 3.84 4.82 -9.33
C MET A 23 4.26 5.80 -10.43
N LYS A 24 4.45 7.07 -10.09
CA LYS A 24 4.85 8.11 -11.04
C LYS A 24 6.34 8.06 -11.39
N ASN A 25 7.18 7.74 -10.42
CA ASN A 25 8.63 7.85 -10.53
C ASN A 25 9.37 6.50 -10.59
N HIS A 26 8.64 5.37 -10.72
CA HIS A 26 9.26 4.05 -10.77
C HIS A 26 10.12 3.88 -12.03
N PRO A 27 11.36 3.33 -11.91
CA PRO A 27 12.26 3.14 -13.05
C PRO A 27 11.64 2.36 -14.20
N ASP A 28 10.87 1.30 -13.90
CA ASP A 28 10.20 0.48 -14.92
C ASP A 28 9.11 1.24 -15.71
N LYS A 29 8.79 2.47 -15.30
CA LYS A 29 7.83 3.36 -15.96
C LYS A 29 8.49 4.61 -16.55
N GLY A 30 9.80 4.58 -16.70
CA GLY A 30 10.58 5.70 -17.21
C GLY A 30 10.90 6.76 -16.16
N GLY A 31 10.71 6.46 -14.88
CA GLY A 31 11.13 7.32 -13.78
C GLY A 31 12.63 7.24 -13.51
N ASP A 32 13.12 8.20 -12.74
CA ASP A 32 14.54 8.29 -12.39
C ASP A 32 14.85 7.57 -11.07
N THR A 33 15.90 6.74 -11.08
CA THR A 33 16.33 5.96 -9.91
C THR A 33 16.73 6.87 -8.74
N ALA A 34 17.43 7.97 -9.01
CA ALA A 34 17.84 8.90 -7.96
C ALA A 34 16.63 9.57 -7.29
N THR A 35 15.64 9.95 -8.08
CA THR A 35 14.36 10.48 -7.58
C THR A 35 13.63 9.45 -6.72
N MET A 36 13.60 8.19 -7.15
CA MET A 36 12.95 7.12 -6.40
C MET A 36 13.68 6.83 -5.07
N GLN A 37 15.01 6.89 -5.04
CA GLN A 37 15.80 6.78 -3.81
C GLN A 37 15.50 7.92 -2.84
N ALA A 38 15.37 9.16 -3.32
CA ALA A 38 15.00 10.32 -2.50
C ALA A 38 13.59 10.15 -1.91
N ILE A 39 12.63 9.69 -2.71
CA ILE A 39 11.26 9.39 -2.26
C ILE A 39 11.26 8.32 -1.16
N ASN A 40 12.03 7.24 -1.33
CA ASN A 40 12.14 6.16 -0.34
C ASN A 40 12.76 6.67 0.97
N ALA A 41 13.81 7.47 0.90
CA ALA A 41 14.47 8.03 2.08
C ALA A 41 13.55 8.97 2.86
N GLU A 42 12.86 9.88 2.16
CA GLU A 42 11.92 10.81 2.78
C GLU A 42 10.70 10.07 3.39
N TYR A 43 10.17 9.06 2.68
CA TYR A 43 9.12 8.21 3.20
C TYR A 43 9.52 7.53 4.50
N SER A 44 10.69 6.89 4.54
CA SER A 44 11.19 6.20 5.72
C SER A 44 11.36 7.15 6.91
N ALA A 45 11.96 8.31 6.70
CA ALA A 45 12.13 9.31 7.74
C ALA A 45 10.78 9.83 8.28
N ARG A 46 9.84 10.15 7.39
CA ARG A 46 8.52 10.63 7.78
C ARG A 46 7.68 9.55 8.46
N PHE A 47 7.82 8.30 8.00
CA PHE A 47 7.14 7.15 8.59
C PHE A 47 7.52 6.95 10.06
N GLU A 48 8.81 7.01 10.40
CA GLU A 48 9.26 6.85 11.78
C GLU A 48 8.74 7.96 12.71
N VAL A 49 8.68 9.20 12.22
CA VAL A 49 8.12 10.33 12.98
C VAL A 49 6.63 10.11 13.26
N LEU A 50 5.84 9.78 12.24
CA LEU A 50 4.40 9.56 12.39
C LEU A 50 4.08 8.31 13.20
N LYS A 51 4.87 7.24 13.04
CA LYS A 51 4.76 6.02 13.83
C LYS A 51 4.97 6.27 15.31
N ARG A 52 6.02 7.03 15.66
CA ARG A 52 6.28 7.41 17.05
C ARG A 52 5.12 8.21 17.63
N SER A 53 4.66 9.23 16.92
CA SER A 53 3.52 10.04 17.36
C SER A 53 2.25 9.21 17.55
N GLN A 54 1.96 8.29 16.62
CA GLN A 54 0.81 7.38 16.77
C GLN A 54 0.93 6.47 17.99
N ASN A 55 2.11 5.92 18.23
CA ASN A 55 2.35 5.02 19.38
C ASN A 55 2.29 5.77 20.71
N GLU A 56 2.77 7.01 20.77
CA GLU A 56 2.63 7.88 21.94
C GLU A 56 1.15 8.18 22.23
N GLN A 57 0.38 8.56 21.19
CA GLN A 57 -1.07 8.77 21.32
C GLN A 57 -1.82 7.50 21.72
N ALA A 58 -1.42 6.33 21.23
CA ALA A 58 -2.01 5.06 21.62
C ALA A 58 -1.73 4.69 23.08
N ALA A 59 -0.57 5.06 23.60
CA ALA A 59 -0.22 4.84 25.02
C ALA A 59 -1.04 5.75 25.96
N GLU A 60 -1.42 6.93 25.50
CA GLU A 60 -2.24 7.89 26.26
C GLU A 60 -3.75 7.67 26.09
N ASP A 61 -4.16 6.94 25.03
CA ASP A 61 -5.58 6.74 24.71
C ASP A 61 -6.24 5.68 25.60
N THR A 62 -6.91 6.14 26.64
CA THR A 62 -7.71 5.29 27.55
C THR A 62 -9.00 4.78 26.89
N THR A 63 -9.40 5.31 25.73
CA THR A 63 -10.65 4.94 25.03
C THR A 63 -10.46 3.78 24.06
N GLY A 64 -9.22 3.36 23.79
CA GLY A 64 -8.88 2.26 22.89
C GLY A 64 -9.21 2.52 21.41
N LYS A 65 -9.33 3.78 21.01
CA LYS A 65 -9.58 4.16 19.61
C LYS A 65 -8.29 4.21 18.79
N THR A 66 -7.20 4.56 19.43
CA THR A 66 -5.88 4.63 18.80
C THR A 66 -5.07 3.38 19.16
N HIS A 67 -4.52 2.71 18.17
CA HIS A 67 -3.71 1.50 18.37
C HIS A 67 -2.27 1.77 17.99
N ALA A 68 -1.34 1.28 18.82
CA ALA A 68 0.07 1.25 18.49
C ALA A 68 0.31 0.39 17.24
N THR A 69 1.27 0.78 16.42
CA THR A 69 1.59 0.06 15.20
C THR A 69 3.01 -0.49 15.22
N THR A 70 3.16 -1.73 14.76
CA THR A 70 4.44 -2.41 14.51
C THR A 70 4.85 -2.35 13.03
N GLU A 71 4.11 -1.61 12.21
CA GLU A 71 4.38 -1.46 10.78
C GLU A 71 5.82 -0.97 10.51
N SER A 72 6.41 -1.43 9.42
CA SER A 72 7.74 -1.05 8.96
C SER A 72 7.67 -0.31 7.63
N ALA A 73 8.39 0.80 7.54
CA ALA A 73 8.54 1.54 6.27
C ALA A 73 9.19 0.66 5.19
N GLY A 74 10.22 -0.11 5.57
CA GLY A 74 10.94 -0.99 4.65
C GLY A 74 10.06 -2.06 4.03
N ASP A 75 9.19 -2.69 4.80
CA ASP A 75 8.25 -3.71 4.32
C ASP A 75 7.25 -3.13 3.31
N PHE A 76 6.75 -1.93 3.58
CA PHE A 76 5.84 -1.24 2.66
C PHE A 76 6.53 -0.83 1.34
N ILE A 77 7.76 -0.30 1.42
CA ILE A 77 8.57 0.02 0.25
C ILE A 77 8.80 -1.25 -0.59
N ALA A 78 9.19 -2.36 0.05
CA ALA A 78 9.48 -3.61 -0.63
C ALA A 78 8.25 -4.19 -1.35
N ILE A 79 7.09 -4.22 -0.70
CA ILE A 79 5.87 -4.74 -1.33
C ILE A 79 5.39 -3.85 -2.48
N ILE A 80 5.40 -2.54 -2.31
CA ILE A 80 5.01 -1.62 -3.39
C ILE A 80 5.97 -1.75 -4.59
N ALA A 81 7.28 -1.81 -4.36
CA ALA A 81 8.26 -2.02 -5.43
C ALA A 81 8.05 -3.36 -6.18
N ALA A 82 7.73 -4.44 -5.46
CA ALA A 82 7.42 -5.73 -6.06
C ALA A 82 6.14 -5.68 -6.92
N LEU A 83 5.08 -5.05 -6.41
CA LEU A 83 3.81 -4.94 -7.12
C LEU A 83 3.88 -4.02 -8.36
N LEU A 84 4.68 -2.97 -8.31
CA LEU A 84 4.85 -2.04 -9.44
C LEU A 84 5.59 -2.65 -10.63
N LYS A 85 6.34 -3.72 -10.44
CA LYS A 85 6.99 -4.49 -11.52
C LYS A 85 6.01 -5.35 -12.30
N LEU A 86 4.83 -5.62 -11.74
CA LEU A 86 3.82 -6.49 -12.33
C LEU A 86 2.77 -5.67 -13.06
N ASP A 87 2.53 -6.00 -14.32
CA ASP A 87 1.61 -5.25 -15.17
C ASP A 87 0.15 -5.70 -15.01
N GLY A 88 -0.77 -4.77 -15.22
CA GLY A 88 -2.21 -5.06 -15.20
C GLY A 88 -2.79 -5.33 -13.82
N LEU A 89 -2.07 -5.00 -12.75
CA LEU A 89 -2.59 -5.14 -11.39
C LEU A 89 -3.36 -3.89 -10.95
N GLU A 90 -4.44 -4.12 -10.25
CA GLU A 90 -5.19 -3.10 -9.52
C GLU A 90 -4.84 -3.22 -8.04
N ILE A 91 -4.27 -2.17 -7.47
CA ILE A 91 -3.83 -2.15 -6.08
C ILE A 91 -4.73 -1.19 -5.31
N GLU A 92 -5.43 -1.69 -4.30
CA GLU A 92 -6.29 -0.91 -3.43
C GLU A 92 -5.74 -0.92 -2.00
N LEU A 93 -5.53 0.26 -1.43
CA LEU A 93 -5.13 0.43 -0.04
C LEU A 93 -6.35 0.72 0.82
N CYS A 94 -6.64 -0.17 1.77
CA CYS A 94 -7.70 -0.02 2.76
C CYS A 94 -7.10 -0.11 4.17
N GLY A 95 -6.84 1.02 4.80
CA GLY A 95 -6.19 1.07 6.10
C GLY A 95 -4.80 0.41 6.06
N ARG A 96 -4.64 -0.71 6.77
CA ARG A 96 -3.37 -1.47 6.86
C ARG A 96 -3.26 -2.60 5.83
N TRP A 97 -4.28 -2.78 4.99
CA TRP A 97 -4.37 -3.87 4.03
C TRP A 97 -4.19 -3.37 2.60
N LEU A 98 -3.40 -4.10 1.82
CA LEU A 98 -3.37 -3.97 0.37
C LEU A 98 -4.23 -5.09 -0.23
N TRP A 99 -5.14 -4.72 -1.09
CA TRP A 99 -5.94 -5.63 -1.91
C TRP A 99 -5.48 -5.53 -3.35
N ILE A 100 -5.21 -6.67 -3.96
CA ILE A 100 -4.64 -6.73 -5.29
C ILE A 100 -5.57 -7.55 -6.19
N GLY A 101 -6.07 -6.89 -7.21
CA GLY A 101 -6.92 -7.43 -8.27
C GLY A 101 -6.29 -7.27 -9.65
N GLY A 102 -7.13 -7.37 -10.69
CA GLY A 102 -6.68 -7.26 -12.07
C GLY A 102 -6.10 -8.56 -12.61
N ASN A 103 -5.04 -8.47 -13.42
CA ASN A 103 -4.40 -9.63 -14.06
C ASN A 103 -3.49 -10.43 -13.11
N THR A 104 -4.05 -10.88 -11.99
CA THR A 104 -3.28 -11.58 -10.94
C THR A 104 -2.93 -13.02 -11.29
N ARG A 105 -3.61 -13.61 -12.28
CA ARG A 105 -3.44 -15.02 -12.65
C ARG A 105 -2.04 -15.29 -13.22
N GLU A 106 -1.54 -14.40 -14.06
CA GLU A 106 -0.20 -14.50 -14.66
C GLU A 106 0.91 -14.25 -13.61
N HIS A 107 0.61 -13.45 -12.60
CA HIS A 107 1.57 -13.02 -11.57
C HIS A 107 1.45 -13.79 -10.25
N LYS A 108 0.73 -14.91 -10.23
CA LYS A 108 0.46 -15.71 -9.04
C LYS A 108 1.70 -16.06 -8.22
N GLU A 109 2.75 -16.53 -8.90
CA GLU A 109 3.99 -16.91 -8.23
C GLU A 109 4.75 -15.71 -7.67
N ALA A 110 4.78 -14.60 -8.42
CA ALA A 110 5.39 -13.35 -7.97
C ALA A 110 4.63 -12.76 -6.76
N LEU A 111 3.30 -12.82 -6.75
CA LEU A 111 2.47 -12.37 -5.63
C LEU A 111 2.70 -13.22 -4.37
N LYS A 112 2.82 -14.54 -4.52
CA LYS A 112 3.19 -15.43 -3.41
C LYS A 112 4.59 -15.13 -2.88
N ALA A 113 5.56 -14.95 -3.76
CA ALA A 113 6.93 -14.59 -3.39
C ALA A 113 7.00 -13.24 -2.65
N ALA A 114 6.13 -12.30 -3.00
CA ALA A 114 5.98 -11.02 -2.32
C ALA A 114 5.26 -11.11 -0.96
N GLY A 115 4.81 -12.29 -0.55
CA GLY A 115 4.10 -12.51 0.73
C GLY A 115 2.59 -12.25 0.66
N CYS A 116 2.03 -12.10 -0.54
CA CYS A 116 0.59 -11.95 -0.70
C CYS A 116 -0.15 -13.28 -0.50
N ARG A 117 -1.38 -13.20 -0.01
CA ARG A 117 -2.26 -14.35 0.21
C ARG A 117 -3.54 -14.22 -0.61
N TRP A 118 -3.98 -15.31 -1.20
CA TRP A 118 -5.23 -15.36 -1.94
C TRP A 118 -6.44 -15.46 -1.01
N SER A 119 -7.41 -14.58 -1.19
CA SER A 119 -8.71 -14.65 -0.52
C SER A 119 -9.78 -15.18 -1.48
N SER A 120 -10.18 -16.43 -1.29
CA SER A 120 -11.22 -17.08 -2.12
C SER A 120 -12.58 -16.41 -1.97
N THR A 121 -12.90 -15.89 -0.78
CA THR A 121 -14.15 -15.19 -0.50
C THR A 121 -14.26 -13.86 -1.23
N LYS A 122 -13.16 -13.11 -1.31
CA LYS A 122 -13.12 -11.79 -1.95
C LYS A 122 -12.63 -11.84 -3.40
N LYS A 123 -12.08 -13.00 -3.82
CA LYS A 123 -11.45 -13.20 -5.14
C LYS A 123 -10.35 -12.17 -5.44
N LEU A 124 -9.61 -11.79 -4.40
CA LEU A 124 -8.52 -10.83 -4.43
C LEU A 124 -7.32 -11.38 -3.69
N TRP A 125 -6.13 -10.95 -4.07
CA TRP A 125 -4.94 -11.12 -3.26
C TRP A 125 -4.89 -10.06 -2.19
N SER A 126 -4.34 -10.40 -1.03
CA SER A 126 -4.19 -9.48 0.09
C SER A 126 -2.79 -9.53 0.65
N TRP A 127 -2.32 -8.39 1.10
CA TRP A 127 -1.11 -8.25 1.87
C TRP A 127 -1.36 -7.31 3.06
N HIS A 128 -0.78 -7.62 4.19
CA HIS A 128 -0.82 -6.79 5.38
C HIS A 128 0.49 -6.93 6.15
N PHE A 129 0.80 -5.94 6.97
CA PHE A 129 1.94 -6.03 7.86
C PHE A 129 1.81 -7.21 8.82
N ALA A 130 2.93 -7.87 9.12
CA ALA A 130 2.95 -8.90 10.13
C ALA A 130 2.67 -8.27 11.52
N GLU A 131 1.69 -8.81 12.22
CA GLU A 131 1.35 -8.40 13.58
C GLU A 131 1.64 -9.54 14.53
N GLU A 132 2.35 -9.26 15.60
CA GLU A 132 2.49 -10.19 16.71
C GLU A 132 1.14 -10.27 17.46
N GLY A 133 0.60 -11.48 17.59
CA GLY A 133 -0.56 -11.73 18.44
C GLY A 133 -1.94 -11.55 17.83
N GLN A 134 -2.05 -11.42 16.51
CA GLN A 134 -3.36 -11.28 15.87
C GLN A 134 -4.19 -12.56 15.95
N ARG A 135 -5.25 -12.53 16.77
CA ARG A 135 -6.28 -13.57 16.78
C ARG A 135 -7.04 -13.52 15.45
N TRP A 136 -7.08 -14.66 14.76
CA TRP A 136 -7.90 -14.86 13.57
C TRP A 136 -9.38 -14.64 13.92
N HIS A 137 -9.90 -13.48 13.56
CA HIS A 137 -11.34 -13.29 13.55
C HIS A 137 -11.88 -13.76 12.20
N LYS A 138 -12.73 -14.76 12.21
CA LYS A 138 -13.55 -15.17 11.05
C LYS A 138 -14.56 -14.05 10.72
N GLY A 139 -14.07 -12.89 10.34
CA GLY A 139 -14.91 -11.77 9.91
C GLY A 139 -15.27 -11.94 8.45
N THR A 140 -16.53 -12.14 8.16
CA THR A 140 -17.09 -12.24 6.80
C THR A 140 -17.42 -10.87 6.20
N LYS A 141 -16.68 -9.83 6.55
CA LYS A 141 -16.92 -8.49 6.00
C LYS A 141 -16.69 -8.47 4.50
N THR A 142 -17.65 -7.90 3.78
CA THR A 142 -17.55 -7.66 2.34
C THR A 142 -16.54 -6.56 2.02
N MET A 143 -16.07 -6.48 0.78
CA MET A 143 -15.18 -5.39 0.35
C MET A 143 -15.87 -4.02 0.48
N ALA A 144 -17.19 -3.95 0.27
CA ALA A 144 -17.96 -2.72 0.45
C ALA A 144 -17.92 -2.23 1.92
N GLU A 145 -18.09 -3.12 2.88
CA GLU A 145 -18.00 -2.80 4.30
C GLU A 145 -16.59 -2.40 4.74
N ILE A 146 -15.57 -3.05 4.18
CA ILE A 146 -14.16 -2.71 4.42
C ILE A 146 -13.86 -1.30 3.90
N ARG A 147 -14.29 -1.00 2.67
CA ARG A 147 -14.11 0.33 2.06
C ARG A 147 -14.85 1.41 2.83
N SER A 148 -16.06 1.14 3.28
CA SER A 148 -16.84 2.08 4.09
C SER A 148 -16.18 2.39 5.43
N LYS A 149 -15.60 1.38 6.08
CA LYS A 149 -14.99 1.53 7.40
C LYS A 149 -13.61 2.18 7.40
N TYR A 150 -12.78 1.84 6.42
CA TYR A 150 -11.35 2.24 6.42
C TYR A 150 -11.03 3.24 5.32
N GLY A 151 -11.99 3.61 4.48
CA GLY A 151 -11.74 4.34 3.25
C GLY A 151 -10.99 3.48 2.23
N SER A 152 -11.11 3.79 0.95
CA SER A 152 -10.32 3.11 -0.07
C SER A 152 -9.69 4.10 -1.02
N THR A 153 -8.49 3.79 -1.46
CA THR A 153 -7.84 4.49 -2.55
C THR A 153 -7.42 3.45 -3.57
N THR A 154 -8.16 3.38 -4.67
CA THR A 154 -7.87 2.47 -5.78
C THR A 154 -6.94 3.17 -6.76
N PHE A 155 -5.88 2.46 -7.14
CA PHE A 155 -4.98 2.88 -8.19
C PHE A 155 -5.04 1.83 -9.30
N ALA A 156 -5.92 2.05 -10.27
CA ALA A 156 -5.91 1.26 -11.50
C ALA A 156 -4.73 1.75 -12.34
N ARG A 157 -3.89 0.83 -12.77
CA ARG A 157 -3.00 1.08 -13.89
C ARG A 157 -3.85 1.05 -15.15
N SER A 158 -4.15 2.20 -15.75
CA SER A 158 -4.71 2.21 -17.10
C SER A 158 -3.73 1.47 -18.01
N ALA A 159 -4.18 0.35 -18.59
CA ALA A 159 -3.53 -0.20 -19.75
C ALA A 159 -3.35 0.96 -20.73
N ALA A 160 -2.13 1.15 -21.22
CA ALA A 160 -1.92 2.09 -22.31
C ALA A 160 -2.90 1.73 -23.40
N THR A 161 -3.85 2.60 -23.66
CA THR A 161 -4.71 2.50 -24.81
C THR A 161 -3.78 2.55 -25.99
N SER A 162 -3.55 1.40 -26.63
CA SER A 162 -2.99 1.38 -27.96
C SER A 162 -4.03 2.08 -28.84
N ASP A 163 -3.80 3.34 -29.07
CA ASP A 163 -4.53 4.11 -30.04
C ASP A 163 -4.29 3.44 -31.41
N ALA A 164 -5.24 2.61 -31.80
CA ALA A 164 -5.28 2.08 -33.15
C ALA A 164 -5.60 3.25 -34.05
N LEU A 165 -4.60 3.73 -34.76
CA LEU A 165 -4.75 4.64 -35.86
C LEU A 165 -5.77 4.04 -36.87
N PRO A 166 -6.83 4.75 -37.22
CA PRO A 166 -7.66 4.35 -38.31
C PRO A 166 -6.86 4.43 -39.62
N ALA A 167 -6.95 3.38 -40.36
CA ALA A 167 -6.37 3.28 -41.69
C ALA A 167 -6.98 4.32 -42.63
#